data_d40fd9314bc6dd2238728a6008360fc3
#
_entry.id   d40fd9314bc6dd2238728a6008360fc3
#
_cell.length_a   1.000
_cell.length_b   1.000
_cell.length_c   1.000
_cell.angle_alpha   90.00
_cell.angle_beta   90.00
_cell.angle_gamma   90.00
#
_symmetry.space_group_name_H-M   'P 1'
#
loop_
_entity.id
_entity.type
_entity.pdbx_description
1 polymer ?
#
loop_
_entity_poly.entity_id
_entity_poly.type
_entity_poly.pdbx_seq_one_letter_code
_entity_poly.pdbx_strand_id
1 'polypeptide(L)'
;DKNLRFHGLMQAFSRTNRIYDATKTFGNIVTFRDLERPTIDAITLFGDKNTKNVVLEKSYEEYMQGFTDAATGEAKRGFMAVVSELEQRFPDPASIDSEKEKKAFVKLFGEYLRAENILQNYDEFATLKALQQIDLSDPVAVEKFKAEHYVDDEKFAELQTIRLPADRKI
;
A
#
# COMPACT_ATOMS: atom_id res chain seq x y z
N ASP A 1 -25.11 -15.03 5.77
CA ASP A 1 -26.19 -14.43 6.55
C ASP A 1 -26.56 -13.07 5.98
N LYS A 2 -27.86 -12.85 5.69
CA LYS A 2 -28.33 -11.62 5.03
C LYS A 2 -28.34 -10.39 5.95
N ASN A 3 -28.17 -10.58 7.26
CA ASN A 3 -28.40 -9.57 8.29
C ASN A 3 -27.19 -9.28 9.19
N LEU A 4 -25.99 -9.66 8.79
CA LEU A 4 -24.77 -9.31 9.53
C LEU A 4 -24.60 -7.79 9.54
N ARG A 5 -24.56 -7.22 10.74
CA ARG A 5 -24.32 -5.79 10.98
C ARG A 5 -23.33 -5.63 12.13
N PHE A 6 -22.62 -4.53 12.16
CA PHE A 6 -21.73 -4.13 13.26
C PHE A 6 -20.88 -5.29 13.82
N HIS A 7 -21.13 -5.67 15.05
CA HIS A 7 -20.36 -6.72 15.74
C HIS A 7 -20.37 -8.07 15.01
N GLY A 8 -21.50 -8.48 14.44
CA GLY A 8 -21.59 -9.72 13.67
C GLY A 8 -20.73 -9.69 12.40
N LEU A 9 -20.67 -8.54 11.74
CA LEU A 9 -19.82 -8.33 10.56
C LEU A 9 -18.33 -8.39 10.93
N MET A 10 -17.95 -7.69 12.01
CA MET A 10 -16.57 -7.71 12.51
C MET A 10 -16.14 -9.11 12.97
N GLN A 11 -17.03 -9.87 13.65
CA GLN A 11 -16.75 -11.26 14.01
C GLN A 11 -16.58 -12.16 12.78
N ALA A 12 -17.39 -11.99 11.75
CA ALA A 12 -17.26 -12.77 10.52
C ALA A 12 -15.90 -12.51 9.85
N PHE A 13 -15.49 -11.23 9.78
CA PHE A 13 -14.23 -10.84 9.16
C PHE A 13 -13.01 -11.28 9.98
N SER A 14 -13.05 -11.15 11.30
CA SER A 14 -11.95 -11.56 12.18
C SER A 14 -11.66 -13.07 12.12
N ARG A 15 -12.63 -13.89 11.74
CA ARG A 15 -12.43 -15.34 11.57
C ARG A 15 -11.51 -15.66 10.39
N THR A 16 -11.45 -14.81 9.37
CA THR A 16 -10.57 -14.99 8.21
C THR A 16 -9.15 -14.55 8.50
N ASN A 17 -8.97 -13.63 9.45
CA ASN A 17 -7.67 -13.06 9.82
C ASN A 17 -6.86 -13.92 10.82
N ARG A 18 -7.14 -15.22 10.91
CA ARG A 18 -6.31 -16.13 11.71
C ARG A 18 -5.02 -16.44 10.97
N ILE A 19 -3.92 -16.01 11.55
CA ILE A 19 -2.58 -16.37 11.09
C ILE A 19 -2.42 -17.88 11.32
N TYR A 20 -2.15 -18.61 10.27
CA TYR A 20 -1.91 -20.06 10.36
C TYR A 20 -0.40 -20.36 10.40
N ASP A 21 0.36 -19.71 9.53
CA ASP A 21 1.83 -19.79 9.46
C ASP A 21 2.41 -18.54 8.77
N ALA A 22 3.72 -18.55 8.48
CA ALA A 22 4.41 -17.45 7.81
C ALA A 22 3.91 -17.16 6.38
N THR A 23 3.17 -18.09 5.77
CA THR A 23 2.65 -17.95 4.40
C THR A 23 1.26 -17.31 4.36
N LYS A 24 0.50 -17.38 5.48
CA LYS A 24 -0.82 -16.74 5.61
C LYS A 24 -0.74 -15.58 6.59
N THR A 25 -0.50 -14.39 6.07
CA THR A 25 -0.38 -13.15 6.86
C THR A 25 -1.68 -12.35 6.94
N PHE A 26 -2.65 -12.59 6.05
CA PHE A 26 -3.94 -11.90 6.01
C PHE A 26 -5.05 -12.83 5.52
N GLY A 27 -6.30 -12.40 5.65
CA GLY A 27 -7.48 -13.10 5.15
C GLY A 27 -8.18 -12.31 4.06
N ASN A 28 -8.57 -13.00 2.98
CA ASN A 28 -9.34 -12.41 1.91
C ASN A 28 -10.83 -12.59 2.17
N ILE A 29 -11.61 -11.54 1.96
CA ILE A 29 -13.07 -11.54 2.10
C ILE A 29 -13.68 -11.10 0.77
N VAL A 30 -14.44 -12.01 0.17
CA VAL A 30 -15.22 -11.71 -1.04
C VAL A 30 -16.69 -11.56 -0.65
N THR A 31 -17.29 -10.45 -1.04
CA THR A 31 -18.70 -10.18 -0.78
C THR A 31 -19.47 -10.11 -2.09
N PHE A 32 -20.66 -10.75 -2.13
CA PHE A 32 -21.57 -10.71 -3.28
C PHE A 32 -22.63 -9.61 -3.18
N ARG A 33 -22.46 -8.71 -2.21
CA ARG A 33 -23.28 -7.51 -1.98
C ARG A 33 -22.35 -6.37 -1.62
N ASP A 34 -22.81 -5.17 -1.85
CA ASP A 34 -22.13 -4.00 -1.33
C ASP A 34 -22.23 -4.00 0.20
N LEU A 35 -21.09 -4.27 0.85
CA LEU A 35 -20.90 -4.22 2.29
C LEU A 35 -19.89 -3.15 2.70
N GLU A 36 -19.45 -2.31 1.79
CA GLU A 36 -18.45 -1.27 2.06
C GLU A 36 -18.91 -0.38 3.22
N ARG A 37 -20.03 0.30 3.06
CA ARG A 37 -20.56 1.20 4.07
C ARG A 37 -20.87 0.53 5.42
N PRO A 38 -21.56 -0.64 5.47
CA PRO A 38 -21.74 -1.40 6.71
C PRO A 38 -20.41 -1.81 7.37
N THR A 39 -19.37 -2.08 6.59
CA THR A 39 -18.04 -2.44 7.11
C THR A 39 -17.36 -1.24 7.73
N ILE A 40 -17.36 -0.09 7.05
CA ILE A 40 -16.82 1.18 7.54
C ILE A 40 -17.51 1.59 8.84
N ASP A 41 -18.85 1.51 8.90
CA ASP A 41 -19.64 1.81 10.09
C ASP A 41 -19.29 0.89 11.25
N ALA A 42 -19.11 -0.40 10.98
CA ALA A 42 -18.73 -1.38 12.01
C ALA A 42 -17.31 -1.12 12.55
N ILE A 43 -16.33 -0.85 11.68
CA ILE A 43 -14.96 -0.52 12.06
C ILE A 43 -14.93 0.78 12.86
N THR A 44 -15.70 1.79 12.44
CA THR A 44 -15.78 3.07 13.13
C THR A 44 -16.37 2.95 14.53
N LEU A 45 -17.33 2.04 14.71
CA LEU A 45 -18.00 1.83 15.99
C LEU A 45 -17.10 1.09 17.01
N PHE A 46 -16.28 0.14 16.54
CA PHE A 46 -15.49 -0.75 17.39
C PHE A 46 -13.98 -0.46 17.36
N GLY A 47 -13.52 0.33 16.41
CA GLY A 47 -12.12 0.72 16.24
C GLY A 47 -11.83 2.14 16.75
N ASP A 48 -10.57 2.49 16.76
CA ASP A 48 -10.15 3.87 16.95
C ASP A 48 -10.69 4.74 15.81
N LYS A 49 -11.09 5.98 16.10
CA LYS A 49 -11.59 6.95 15.09
C LYS A 49 -10.62 7.18 13.93
N ASN A 50 -9.33 6.89 14.13
CA ASN A 50 -8.30 6.93 13.10
C ASN A 50 -8.29 5.71 12.17
N THR A 51 -8.96 4.62 12.53
CA THR A 51 -9.01 3.38 11.75
C THR A 51 -9.84 3.52 10.47
N LYS A 52 -10.67 4.56 10.36
CA LYS A 52 -11.42 4.89 9.14
C LYS A 52 -10.54 4.99 7.88
N ASN A 53 -9.30 5.43 8.05
CA ASN A 53 -8.38 5.68 6.93
C ASN A 53 -7.49 4.46 6.59
N VAL A 54 -7.69 3.31 7.24
CA VAL A 54 -6.78 2.16 7.12
C VAL A 54 -7.40 1.00 6.35
N VAL A 55 -8.73 1.00 6.16
CA VAL A 55 -9.42 -0.19 5.64
C VAL A 55 -10.32 0.19 4.47
N LEU A 56 -9.83 0.08 3.23
CA LEU A 56 -10.62 -0.02 2.01
C LEU A 56 -11.23 1.27 1.40
N GLU A 57 -10.77 2.46 1.73
CA GLU A 57 -11.44 3.66 1.17
C GLU A 57 -10.93 4.08 -0.21
N LYS A 58 -9.76 3.57 -0.66
CA LYS A 58 -9.12 4.09 -1.87
C LYS A 58 -8.53 2.97 -2.74
N SER A 59 -8.46 3.22 -4.04
CA SER A 59 -7.82 2.30 -4.97
C SER A 59 -6.28 2.35 -4.84
N TYR A 60 -5.60 1.37 -5.42
CA TYR A 60 -4.15 1.36 -5.55
C TYR A 60 -3.63 2.65 -6.19
N GLU A 61 -4.27 3.07 -7.30
CA GLU A 61 -3.90 4.28 -8.04
C GLU A 61 -4.04 5.53 -7.18
N GLU A 62 -5.11 5.65 -6.38
CA GLU A 62 -5.30 6.78 -5.49
C GLU A 62 -4.21 6.86 -4.43
N TYR A 63 -3.79 5.73 -3.84
CA TYR A 63 -2.66 5.72 -2.91
C TYR A 63 -1.32 6.00 -3.59
N MET A 64 -1.13 5.56 -4.83
CA MET A 64 0.08 5.83 -5.60
C MET A 64 0.19 7.30 -6.03
N GLN A 65 -0.90 7.88 -6.55
CA GLN A 65 -0.92 9.22 -7.14
C GLN A 65 -1.30 10.34 -6.15
N GLY A 66 -2.08 10.00 -5.14
CA GLY A 66 -2.71 10.94 -4.20
C GLY A 66 -4.20 11.13 -4.49
N PHE A 67 -4.92 11.59 -3.48
CA PHE A 67 -6.37 11.78 -3.54
C PHE A 67 -6.81 12.95 -2.67
N THR A 68 -8.04 13.42 -2.89
CA THR A 68 -8.70 14.36 -1.98
C THR A 68 -9.61 13.59 -1.04
N ASP A 69 -9.40 13.74 0.25
CA ASP A 69 -10.26 13.15 1.28
C ASP A 69 -11.65 13.77 1.19
N ALA A 70 -12.65 12.96 0.90
CA ALA A 70 -14.03 13.44 0.71
C ALA A 70 -14.68 13.97 2.00
N ALA A 71 -14.19 13.53 3.18
CA ALA A 71 -14.74 13.95 4.46
C ALA A 71 -14.16 15.28 4.95
N THR A 72 -12.87 15.53 4.67
CA THR A 72 -12.15 16.72 5.15
C THR A 72 -11.86 17.74 4.07
N GLY A 73 -11.95 17.36 2.78
CA GLY A 73 -11.54 18.18 1.63
C GLY A 73 -10.01 18.34 1.51
N GLU A 74 -9.22 17.67 2.36
CA GLU A 74 -7.76 17.76 2.32
C GLU A 74 -7.17 16.92 1.18
N ALA A 75 -6.22 17.52 0.45
CA ALA A 75 -5.41 16.76 -0.50
C ALA A 75 -4.38 15.89 0.25
N LYS A 76 -4.44 14.59 0.03
CA LYS A 76 -3.46 13.62 0.53
C LYS A 76 -2.47 13.30 -0.58
N ARG A 77 -1.19 13.43 -0.26
CA ARG A 77 -0.12 13.14 -1.21
C ARG A 77 -0.04 11.65 -1.47
N GLY A 78 0.17 11.29 -2.73
CA GLY A 78 0.43 9.90 -3.12
C GLY A 78 1.85 9.45 -2.78
N PHE A 79 2.03 8.13 -2.78
CA PHE A 79 3.30 7.49 -2.52
C PHE A 79 4.41 8.00 -3.43
N MET A 80 4.15 8.14 -4.74
CA MET A 80 5.12 8.62 -5.72
C MET A 80 5.63 10.03 -5.42
N ALA A 81 4.76 10.92 -4.95
CA ALA A 81 5.16 12.29 -4.57
C ALA A 81 6.07 12.28 -3.33
N VAL A 82 5.80 11.40 -2.36
CA VAL A 82 6.63 11.24 -1.15
C VAL A 82 8.00 10.67 -1.52
N VAL A 83 8.04 9.64 -2.38
CA VAL A 83 9.29 9.04 -2.89
C VAL A 83 10.13 10.07 -3.62
N SER A 84 9.53 10.82 -4.55
CA SER A 84 10.23 11.86 -5.32
C SER A 84 10.82 12.94 -4.42
N GLU A 85 10.08 13.39 -3.40
CA GLU A 85 10.59 14.37 -2.44
C GLU A 85 11.73 13.79 -1.59
N LEU A 86 11.66 12.52 -1.17
CA LEU A 86 12.75 11.86 -0.45
C LEU A 86 14.04 11.82 -1.28
N GLU A 87 13.94 11.41 -2.54
CA GLU A 87 15.10 11.32 -3.44
C GLU A 87 15.70 12.68 -3.76
N GLN A 88 14.87 13.70 -3.95
CA GLN A 88 15.35 15.06 -4.25
C GLN A 88 15.99 15.74 -3.05
N ARG A 89 15.38 15.63 -1.87
CA ARG A 89 15.87 16.35 -0.69
C ARG A 89 16.94 15.60 0.08
N PHE A 90 16.90 14.28 0.05
CA PHE A 90 17.75 13.41 0.86
C PHE A 90 18.36 12.28 0.01
N PRO A 91 19.12 12.62 -1.04
CA PRO A 91 19.73 11.61 -1.92
C PRO A 91 20.73 10.72 -1.17
N ASP A 92 21.37 11.26 -0.13
CA ASP A 92 22.23 10.53 0.79
C ASP A 92 21.86 10.86 2.24
N PRO A 93 21.01 10.03 2.89
CA PRO A 93 20.61 10.25 4.27
C PRO A 93 21.76 10.22 5.28
N ALA A 94 22.86 9.54 4.96
CA ALA A 94 24.03 9.49 5.85
C ALA A 94 24.79 10.82 5.92
N SER A 95 24.60 11.69 4.94
CA SER A 95 25.24 13.02 4.88
C SER A 95 24.46 14.12 5.60
N ILE A 96 23.34 13.81 6.27
CA ILE A 96 22.51 14.81 6.94
C ILE A 96 23.15 15.21 8.29
N ASP A 97 23.71 16.40 8.35
CA ASP A 97 24.36 16.92 9.57
C ASP A 97 23.42 17.76 10.45
N SER A 98 22.53 18.54 9.83
CA SER A 98 21.67 19.48 10.52
C SER A 98 20.50 18.78 11.28
N GLU A 99 20.32 19.10 12.54
CA GLU A 99 19.17 18.59 13.34
C GLU A 99 17.80 18.97 12.74
N LYS A 100 17.72 20.11 12.06
CA LYS A 100 16.51 20.53 11.34
C LYS A 100 16.23 19.60 10.18
N GLU A 101 17.26 19.23 9.42
CA GLU A 101 17.12 18.31 8.27
C GLU A 101 16.88 16.88 8.74
N LYS A 102 17.50 16.41 9.82
CA LYS A 102 17.18 15.10 10.44
C LYS A 102 15.72 15.00 10.80
N LYS A 103 15.15 16.03 11.45
CA LYS A 103 13.72 16.05 11.79
C LYS A 103 12.83 16.05 10.53
N ALA A 104 13.22 16.80 9.50
CA ALA A 104 12.48 16.82 8.25
C ALA A 104 12.53 15.46 7.52
N PHE A 105 13.71 14.83 7.51
CA PHE A 105 13.88 13.48 6.98
C PHE A 105 13.00 12.46 7.72
N VAL A 106 13.07 12.42 9.06
CA VAL A 106 12.28 11.49 9.88
C VAL A 106 10.78 11.65 9.63
N LYS A 107 10.31 12.90 9.49
CA LYS A 107 8.90 13.17 9.19
C LYS A 107 8.51 12.60 7.82
N LEU A 108 9.29 12.93 6.79
CA LEU A 108 9.02 12.52 5.41
C LEU A 108 9.17 11.00 5.24
N PHE A 109 10.19 10.41 5.85
CA PHE A 109 10.37 8.96 5.87
C PHE A 109 9.25 8.24 6.62
N GLY A 110 8.73 8.83 7.69
CA GLY A 110 7.54 8.32 8.38
C GLY A 110 6.28 8.36 7.49
N GLU A 111 6.14 9.36 6.61
CA GLU A 111 5.07 9.38 5.60
C GLU A 111 5.26 8.26 4.55
N TYR A 112 6.48 8.06 4.08
CA TYR A 112 6.86 6.97 3.19
C TYR A 112 6.48 5.60 3.78
N LEU A 113 6.92 5.30 5.00
CA LEU A 113 6.63 4.02 5.66
C LEU A 113 5.14 3.76 5.85
N ARG A 114 4.36 4.81 6.19
CA ARG A 114 2.91 4.67 6.33
C ARG A 114 2.24 4.35 4.99
N ALA A 115 2.63 5.05 3.93
CA ALA A 115 2.09 4.82 2.59
C ALA A 115 2.49 3.43 2.07
N GLU A 116 3.74 3.03 2.27
CA GLU A 116 4.25 1.71 1.91
C GLU A 116 3.47 0.59 2.63
N ASN A 117 3.25 0.72 3.95
CA ASN A 117 2.48 -0.26 4.72
C ASN A 117 1.04 -0.43 4.21
N ILE A 118 0.42 0.63 3.72
CA ILE A 118 -0.91 0.54 3.10
C ILE A 118 -0.80 -0.19 1.76
N LEU A 119 0.14 0.21 0.91
CA LEU A 119 0.33 -0.34 -0.42
C LEU A 119 0.71 -1.82 -0.42
N GLN A 120 1.38 -2.31 0.62
CA GLN A 120 1.70 -3.73 0.79
C GLN A 120 0.47 -4.66 0.82
N ASN A 121 -0.73 -4.11 1.01
CA ASN A 121 -1.97 -4.88 0.96
C ASN A 121 -2.54 -5.03 -0.47
N TYR A 122 -1.89 -4.45 -1.48
CA TYR A 122 -2.30 -4.52 -2.87
C TYR A 122 -1.37 -5.44 -3.68
N ASP A 123 -1.96 -6.33 -4.45
CA ASP A 123 -1.21 -7.28 -5.29
C ASP A 123 -0.37 -6.55 -6.35
N GLU A 124 -0.85 -5.40 -6.85
CA GLU A 124 -0.13 -4.55 -7.79
C GLU A 124 1.18 -4.03 -7.19
N PHE A 125 1.21 -3.69 -5.91
CA PHE A 125 2.42 -3.23 -5.24
C PHE A 125 3.42 -4.38 -5.01
N ALA A 126 2.91 -5.56 -4.68
CA ALA A 126 3.74 -6.77 -4.56
C ALA A 126 4.39 -7.11 -5.91
N THR A 127 3.64 -7.03 -7.01
CA THR A 127 4.14 -7.20 -8.38
C THR A 127 5.21 -6.17 -8.73
N LEU A 128 4.98 -4.89 -8.38
CA LEU A 128 5.96 -3.83 -8.60
C LEU A 128 7.27 -4.07 -7.83
N LYS A 129 7.18 -4.51 -6.57
CA LYS A 129 8.37 -4.88 -5.77
C LYS A 129 9.11 -6.08 -6.37
N ALA A 130 8.38 -7.10 -6.82
CA ALA A 130 8.98 -8.28 -7.46
C ALA A 130 9.72 -7.90 -8.75
N LEU A 131 9.18 -6.97 -9.54
CA LEU A 131 9.83 -6.48 -10.77
C LEU A 131 11.21 -5.86 -10.49
N GLN A 132 11.39 -5.20 -9.36
CA GLN A 132 12.68 -4.59 -9.02
C GLN A 132 13.77 -5.60 -8.62
N GLN A 133 13.40 -6.84 -8.35
CA GLN A 133 14.31 -7.89 -7.93
C GLN A 133 14.80 -8.75 -9.10
N ILE A 134 14.20 -8.60 -10.30
CA ILE A 134 14.62 -9.37 -11.47
C ILE A 134 15.68 -8.62 -12.28
N ASP A 135 16.52 -9.38 -12.96
CA ASP A 135 17.45 -8.84 -13.95
C ASP A 135 16.69 -8.56 -15.26
N LEU A 136 16.44 -7.28 -15.53
CA LEU A 136 15.72 -6.83 -16.75
C LEU A 136 16.51 -7.09 -18.04
N SER A 137 17.81 -7.39 -17.95
CA SER A 137 18.64 -7.75 -19.09
C SER A 137 18.53 -9.23 -19.46
N ASP A 138 17.97 -10.07 -18.59
CA ASP A 138 17.72 -11.48 -18.84
C ASP A 138 16.30 -11.72 -19.39
N PRO A 139 16.15 -12.05 -20.67
CA PRO A 139 14.83 -12.30 -21.28
C PRO A 139 14.06 -13.45 -20.61
N VAL A 140 14.78 -14.45 -20.09
CA VAL A 140 14.14 -15.61 -19.44
C VAL A 140 13.54 -15.18 -18.09
N ALA A 141 14.24 -14.34 -17.33
CA ALA A 141 13.72 -13.80 -16.08
C ALA A 141 12.49 -12.90 -16.31
N VAL A 142 12.52 -12.10 -17.37
CA VAL A 142 11.39 -11.23 -17.76
C VAL A 142 10.16 -12.04 -18.14
N GLU A 143 10.30 -13.04 -19.01
CA GLU A 143 9.17 -13.87 -19.43
C GLU A 143 8.60 -14.70 -18.26
N LYS A 144 9.48 -15.21 -17.39
CA LYS A 144 9.05 -15.90 -16.18
C LYS A 144 8.24 -14.97 -15.27
N PHE A 145 8.73 -13.75 -15.04
CA PHE A 145 8.01 -12.74 -14.24
C PHE A 145 6.63 -12.44 -14.80
N LYS A 146 6.52 -12.19 -16.11
CA LYS A 146 5.23 -11.91 -16.77
C LYS A 146 4.25 -13.07 -16.58
N ALA A 147 4.72 -14.32 -16.74
CA ALA A 147 3.89 -15.50 -16.58
C ALA A 147 3.44 -15.70 -15.12
N GLU A 148 4.32 -15.50 -14.14
CA GLU A 148 4.02 -15.69 -12.71
C GLU A 148 3.06 -14.62 -12.18
N HIS A 149 3.15 -13.39 -12.68
CA HIS A 149 2.34 -12.26 -12.22
C HIS A 149 1.18 -11.90 -13.16
N TYR A 150 0.95 -12.68 -14.22
CA TYR A 150 -0.10 -12.44 -15.24
C TYR A 150 -0.04 -11.03 -15.83
N VAL A 151 1.18 -10.57 -16.13
CA VAL A 151 1.47 -9.23 -16.67
C VAL A 151 1.69 -9.32 -18.16
N ASP A 152 0.92 -8.59 -18.96
CA ASP A 152 1.13 -8.44 -20.40
C ASP A 152 2.24 -7.41 -20.72
N ASP A 153 2.56 -7.25 -22.00
CA ASP A 153 3.63 -6.35 -22.44
C ASP A 153 3.33 -4.88 -22.15
N GLU A 154 2.07 -4.46 -22.24
CA GLU A 154 1.65 -3.10 -22.00
C GLU A 154 1.78 -2.76 -20.52
N LYS A 155 1.25 -3.63 -19.64
CA LYS A 155 1.36 -3.48 -18.20
C LYS A 155 2.80 -3.59 -17.73
N PHE A 156 3.61 -4.46 -18.33
CA PHE A 156 5.03 -4.57 -18.02
C PHE A 156 5.78 -3.27 -18.32
N ALA A 157 5.54 -2.67 -19.49
CA ALA A 157 6.13 -1.38 -19.86
C ALA A 157 5.71 -0.26 -18.89
N GLU A 158 4.44 -0.24 -18.47
CA GLU A 158 3.95 0.70 -17.45
C GLU A 158 4.69 0.53 -16.12
N LEU A 159 4.79 -0.70 -15.61
CA LEU A 159 5.47 -1.01 -14.35
C LEU A 159 6.96 -0.61 -14.36
N GLN A 160 7.63 -0.73 -15.49
CA GLN A 160 9.03 -0.30 -15.64
C GLN A 160 9.24 1.20 -15.49
N THR A 161 8.21 2.03 -15.68
CA THR A 161 8.30 3.47 -15.49
C THR A 161 8.29 3.88 -14.03
N ILE A 162 7.82 3.00 -13.15
CA ILE A 162 7.68 3.24 -11.72
C ILE A 162 8.98 2.82 -11.02
N ARG A 163 9.71 3.77 -10.44
CA ARG A 163 10.88 3.49 -9.60
C ARG A 163 10.49 3.58 -8.14
N LEU A 164 10.70 2.48 -7.41
CA LEU A 164 10.65 2.52 -5.95
C LEU A 164 12.05 2.88 -5.42
N PRO A 165 12.16 3.51 -4.25
CA PRO A 165 13.45 3.66 -3.59
C PRO A 165 14.07 2.27 -3.42
N ALA A 166 15.35 2.12 -3.79
CA ALA A 166 16.07 0.89 -3.49
C ALA A 166 15.94 0.61 -1.98
N ASP A 167 15.74 -0.66 -1.61
CA ASP A 167 15.70 -1.08 -0.21
C ASP A 167 16.99 -0.60 0.48
N ARG A 168 16.95 0.62 0.98
CA ARG A 168 18.05 1.18 1.76
C ARG A 168 17.95 0.54 3.13
N LYS A 169 18.78 -0.48 3.37
CA LYS A 169 19.06 -0.93 4.73
C LYS A 169 19.67 0.27 5.46
N ILE A 170 18.86 0.91 6.29
CA ILE A 170 19.29 1.93 7.27
C ILE A 170 19.88 1.20 8.47
#